data_0adaa4dbf0a34feccdbb1bec269e478d
#
_entry.id   0adaa4dbf0a34feccdbb1bec269e478d
#
_cell.length_a   1.000
_cell.length_b   1.000
_cell.length_c   1.000
_cell.angle_alpha   90.00
_cell.angle_beta   90.00
_cell.angle_gamma   90.00
#
_symmetry.space_group_name_H-M   'P 1'
#
loop_
_entity.id
_entity.type
_entity.pdbx_description
1 polymer ?
#
loop_
_entity_poly.entity_id
_entity_poly.type
_entity_poly.pdbx_seq_one_letter_code
_entity_poly.pdbx_strand_id
1 'polypeptide(L)'
;SLLWPVEGFGTVQLQTTRLPAREQPYNLHVELARHQLMRLTVKREEWGLFDYSGMDDIAARIDQSRDAFIRALQCADRPDEAAVHADESLAHGLWAAEEMSRFHAGVFLGRRQQTGGFGRAFLGVRVAGATAQQAITKRLGDVFDFAYVPFIWRSIQPTEQAPAYEAVEAVIKACSTNKLAVRGGPLLAFGVS
;
A
#
# COMPACT_ATOMS: atom_id res chain seq x y z
N SER A 1 -2.36 5.93 -15.44
CA SER A 1 -1.22 5.59 -14.57
C SER A 1 -0.09 4.98 -15.41
N LEU A 2 1.14 5.20 -15.00
CA LEU A 2 2.35 4.71 -15.67
C LEU A 2 3.39 4.31 -14.60
N LEU A 3 4.35 3.47 -15.00
CA LEU A 3 5.52 3.15 -14.20
C LEU A 3 6.59 4.21 -14.46
N TRP A 4 7.12 4.80 -13.38
CA TRP A 4 8.07 5.90 -13.45
C TRP A 4 9.25 5.67 -12.51
N PRO A 5 10.50 5.81 -12.98
CA PRO A 5 11.66 5.71 -12.12
C PRO A 5 11.77 6.99 -11.27
N VAL A 6 11.96 6.83 -9.96
CA VAL A 6 12.18 7.94 -9.04
C VAL A 6 13.43 7.65 -8.22
N GLU A 7 14.35 8.60 -8.17
CA GLU A 7 15.59 8.46 -7.41
C GLU A 7 15.29 8.18 -5.92
N GLY A 8 15.95 7.19 -5.37
CA GLY A 8 15.76 6.73 -4.00
C GLY A 8 14.52 5.85 -3.75
N PHE A 9 13.58 5.75 -4.72
CA PHE A 9 12.37 4.92 -4.62
C PHE A 9 12.34 3.73 -5.59
N GLY A 10 13.13 3.76 -6.66
CA GLY A 10 13.04 2.79 -7.74
C GLY A 10 11.87 3.09 -8.68
N THR A 11 11.25 2.07 -9.26
CA THR A 11 10.14 2.23 -10.19
C THR A 11 8.80 2.18 -9.46
N VAL A 12 8.05 3.28 -9.49
CA VAL A 12 6.75 3.43 -8.83
C VAL A 12 5.64 3.68 -9.84
N GLN A 13 4.44 3.25 -9.50
CA GLN A 13 3.26 3.53 -10.31
C GLN A 13 2.70 4.91 -9.96
N LEU A 14 2.76 5.83 -10.91
CA LEU A 14 2.30 7.19 -10.77
C LEU A 14 1.14 7.49 -11.72
N GLN A 15 0.49 8.60 -11.49
CA GLN A 15 -0.58 9.11 -12.35
C GLN A 15 -0.55 10.64 -12.37
N THR A 16 -1.13 11.23 -13.40
CA THR A 16 -1.36 12.67 -13.50
C THR A 16 -2.76 13.03 -13.01
N THR A 17 -3.02 14.30 -12.82
CA THR A 17 -4.38 14.84 -12.76
C THR A 17 -5.07 14.66 -14.13
N ARG A 18 -6.35 15.00 -14.22
CA ARG A 18 -7.04 15.07 -15.51
C ARG A 18 -6.41 16.21 -16.33
N LEU A 19 -5.85 15.89 -17.49
CA LEU A 19 -5.24 16.83 -18.39
C LEU A 19 -6.27 17.30 -19.43
N PRO A 20 -6.62 18.60 -19.49
CA PRO A 20 -7.46 19.15 -20.56
C PRO A 20 -6.78 19.03 -21.92
N ALA A 21 -7.56 18.89 -22.99
CA ALA A 21 -7.02 18.93 -24.34
C ALA A 21 -6.43 20.32 -24.64
N ARG A 22 -5.21 20.36 -25.19
CA ARG A 22 -4.53 21.58 -25.63
C ARG A 22 -3.56 21.25 -26.77
N GLU A 23 -3.20 22.27 -27.57
CA GLU A 23 -2.27 22.13 -28.70
C GLU A 23 -0.83 21.86 -28.23
N GLN A 24 -0.40 22.57 -27.18
CA GLN A 24 0.94 22.39 -26.63
C GLN A 24 1.08 21.12 -25.83
N PRO A 25 2.18 20.37 -25.99
CA PRO A 25 2.43 19.16 -25.21
C PRO A 25 2.58 19.47 -23.71
N TYR A 26 2.21 18.51 -22.87
CA TYR A 26 2.44 18.57 -21.44
C TYR A 26 3.85 18.09 -21.09
N ASN A 27 4.53 18.77 -20.16
CA ASN A 27 5.70 18.20 -19.52
C ASN A 27 5.24 17.17 -18.49
N LEU A 28 5.47 15.89 -18.77
CA LEU A 28 4.97 14.80 -17.94
C LEU A 28 5.56 14.82 -16.54
N HIS A 29 6.84 15.18 -16.37
CA HIS A 29 7.49 15.32 -15.05
C HIS A 29 6.73 16.31 -14.16
N VAL A 30 6.42 17.47 -14.71
CA VAL A 30 5.66 18.53 -14.02
C VAL A 30 4.26 18.04 -13.62
N GLU A 31 3.58 17.31 -14.50
CA GLU A 31 2.22 16.83 -14.20
C GLU A 31 2.20 15.69 -13.16
N LEU A 32 3.23 14.85 -13.12
CA LEU A 32 3.40 13.84 -12.08
C LEU A 32 3.68 14.49 -10.71
N ALA A 33 4.57 15.48 -10.66
CA ALA A 33 4.86 16.23 -9.44
C ALA A 33 3.63 17.00 -8.94
N ARG A 34 2.88 17.64 -9.85
CA ARG A 34 1.61 18.33 -9.55
C ARG A 34 0.61 17.39 -8.87
N HIS A 35 0.42 16.19 -9.44
CA HIS A 35 -0.50 15.22 -8.89
C HIS A 35 -0.05 14.75 -7.50
N GLN A 36 1.25 14.49 -7.31
CA GLN A 36 1.78 14.06 -6.03
C GLN A 36 1.57 15.12 -4.93
N LEU A 37 1.85 16.39 -5.21
CA LEU A 37 1.61 17.49 -4.28
C LEU A 37 0.12 17.65 -3.93
N MET A 38 -0.75 17.54 -4.93
CA MET A 38 -2.20 17.58 -4.70
C MET A 38 -2.63 16.44 -3.75
N ARG A 39 -2.13 15.22 -3.98
CA ARG A 39 -2.43 14.09 -3.10
C ARG A 39 -1.95 14.29 -1.67
N LEU A 40 -0.75 14.83 -1.49
CA LEU A 40 -0.20 15.15 -0.17
C LEU A 40 -1.10 16.14 0.58
N THR A 41 -1.51 17.22 -0.08
CA THR A 41 -2.37 18.25 0.51
C THR A 41 -3.72 17.66 0.92
N VAL A 42 -4.37 16.92 0.03
CA VAL A 42 -5.65 16.27 0.31
C VAL A 42 -5.53 15.28 1.47
N LYS A 43 -4.48 14.45 1.50
CA LYS A 43 -4.30 13.47 2.58
C LYS A 43 -3.99 14.13 3.93
N ARG A 44 -3.18 15.19 3.93
CA ARG A 44 -2.89 15.96 5.14
C ARG A 44 -4.17 16.56 5.74
N GLU A 45 -5.07 17.06 4.89
CA GLU A 45 -6.37 17.58 5.28
C GLU A 45 -7.32 16.47 5.77
N GLU A 46 -7.52 15.41 4.97
CA GLU A 46 -8.38 14.29 5.33
C GLU A 46 -8.01 13.64 6.67
N TRP A 47 -6.72 13.58 6.98
CA TRP A 47 -6.21 12.99 8.22
C TRP A 47 -6.10 13.99 9.38
N GLY A 48 -6.41 15.26 9.14
CA GLY A 48 -6.37 16.32 10.16
C GLY A 48 -4.98 16.55 10.75
N LEU A 49 -3.93 16.49 9.91
CA LEU A 49 -2.53 16.52 10.36
C LEU A 49 -1.89 17.92 10.34
N PHE A 50 -2.65 19.00 10.14
CA PHE A 50 -2.07 20.34 10.04
C PHE A 50 -1.44 20.83 11.36
N ASP A 51 -2.12 20.60 12.47
CA ASP A 51 -1.73 21.09 13.78
C ASP A 51 -1.24 19.97 14.72
N TYR A 52 -0.80 18.86 14.14
CA TYR A 52 -0.36 17.72 14.93
C TYR A 52 1.10 17.89 15.35
N SER A 53 1.38 17.82 16.65
CA SER A 53 2.76 17.85 17.16
C SER A 53 3.57 16.66 16.60
N GLY A 54 4.79 16.92 16.13
CA GLY A 54 5.65 15.92 15.49
C GLY A 54 5.51 15.84 13.97
N MET A 55 4.77 16.78 13.36
CA MET A 55 4.68 16.90 11.90
C MET A 55 5.69 17.86 11.29
N ASP A 56 6.54 18.51 12.08
CA ASP A 56 7.42 19.61 11.63
C ASP A 56 8.38 19.16 10.52
N ASP A 57 9.07 18.04 10.69
CA ASP A 57 10.00 17.51 9.68
C ASP A 57 9.26 17.08 8.39
N ILE A 58 8.07 16.50 8.52
CA ILE A 58 7.24 16.11 7.38
C ILE A 58 6.73 17.35 6.66
N ALA A 59 6.30 18.37 7.41
CA ALA A 59 5.88 19.65 6.85
C ALA A 59 7.01 20.34 6.08
N ALA A 60 8.22 20.37 6.66
CA ALA A 60 9.41 20.90 5.98
C ALA A 60 9.71 20.17 4.66
N ARG A 61 9.55 18.83 4.62
CA ARG A 61 9.72 18.06 3.39
C ARG A 61 8.62 18.33 2.35
N ILE A 62 7.38 18.55 2.79
CA ILE A 62 6.29 19.00 1.91
C ILE A 62 6.62 20.36 1.31
N ASP A 63 7.15 21.28 2.12
CA ASP A 63 7.57 22.60 1.65
C ASP A 63 8.73 22.52 0.65
N GLN A 64 9.72 21.67 0.88
CA GLN A 64 10.78 21.38 -0.11
C GLN A 64 10.22 20.89 -1.44
N SER A 65 9.26 19.96 -1.39
CA SER A 65 8.57 19.48 -2.59
C SER A 65 7.85 20.61 -3.32
N ARG A 66 7.13 21.46 -2.58
CA ARG A 66 6.42 22.60 -3.13
C ARG A 66 7.37 23.62 -3.77
N ASP A 67 8.46 23.96 -3.09
CA ASP A 67 9.43 24.94 -3.56
C ASP A 67 10.14 24.45 -4.83
N ALA A 68 10.49 23.17 -4.91
CA ALA A 68 11.01 22.54 -6.12
C ALA A 68 9.97 22.59 -7.27
N PHE A 69 8.70 22.34 -6.97
CA PHE A 69 7.64 22.44 -7.96
C PHE A 69 7.45 23.88 -8.48
N ILE A 70 7.56 24.89 -7.62
CA ILE A 70 7.51 26.29 -8.01
C ILE A 70 8.67 26.60 -8.97
N ARG A 71 9.89 26.13 -8.69
CA ARG A 71 11.03 26.28 -9.60
C ARG A 71 10.77 25.61 -10.96
N ALA A 72 10.17 24.42 -10.96
CA ALA A 72 9.78 23.75 -12.21
C ALA A 72 8.80 24.59 -13.04
N LEU A 73 7.83 25.26 -12.41
CA LEU A 73 6.90 26.15 -13.11
C LEU A 73 7.55 27.44 -13.61
N GLN A 74 8.55 27.97 -12.90
CA GLN A 74 9.33 29.14 -13.33
C GLN A 74 10.20 28.86 -14.55
N CYS A 75 10.54 27.58 -14.79
CA CYS A 75 11.30 27.12 -15.95
C CYS A 75 10.40 26.52 -17.06
N ALA A 76 9.10 26.88 -17.10
CA ALA A 76 8.14 26.26 -18.03
C ALA A 76 8.51 26.43 -19.52
N ASP A 77 9.26 27.46 -19.86
CA ASP A 77 9.84 27.73 -21.18
C ASP A 77 11.08 26.89 -21.51
N ARG A 78 11.66 26.24 -20.52
CA ARG A 78 12.83 25.35 -20.59
C ARG A 78 12.49 23.96 -20.08
N PRO A 79 11.89 23.10 -20.93
CA PRO A 79 11.28 21.86 -20.49
C PRO A 79 12.24 20.89 -19.78
N ASP A 80 13.52 20.88 -20.16
CA ASP A 80 14.53 20.01 -19.52
C ASP A 80 14.86 20.47 -18.08
N GLU A 81 15.02 21.78 -17.85
CA GLU A 81 15.22 22.33 -16.51
C GLU A 81 13.96 22.16 -15.64
N ALA A 82 12.79 22.39 -16.23
CA ALA A 82 11.53 22.15 -15.55
C ALA A 82 11.39 20.67 -15.11
N ALA A 83 11.83 19.73 -15.94
CA ALA A 83 11.81 18.31 -15.62
C ALA A 83 12.70 17.97 -14.40
N VAL A 84 13.93 18.52 -14.34
CA VAL A 84 14.86 18.32 -13.23
C VAL A 84 14.23 18.78 -11.90
N HIS A 85 13.67 19.99 -11.86
CA HIS A 85 13.02 20.49 -10.64
C HIS A 85 11.73 19.75 -10.32
N ALA A 86 11.00 19.27 -11.32
CA ALA A 86 9.81 18.46 -11.10
C ALA A 86 10.15 17.07 -10.51
N ASP A 87 11.24 16.45 -10.95
CA ASP A 87 11.72 15.18 -10.39
C ASP A 87 12.20 15.36 -8.95
N GLU A 88 12.90 16.44 -8.62
CA GLU A 88 13.25 16.82 -7.25
C GLU A 88 11.99 16.97 -6.39
N SER A 89 10.98 17.68 -6.88
CA SER A 89 9.68 17.85 -6.22
C SER A 89 9.00 16.50 -5.99
N LEU A 90 8.99 15.64 -6.99
CA LEU A 90 8.37 14.33 -6.93
C LEU A 90 9.04 13.44 -5.88
N ALA A 91 10.37 13.42 -5.83
CA ALA A 91 11.13 12.66 -4.85
C ALA A 91 10.82 13.11 -3.42
N HIS A 92 10.90 14.41 -3.13
CA HIS A 92 10.50 14.96 -1.82
C HIS A 92 9.05 14.66 -1.48
N GLY A 93 8.15 14.78 -2.45
CA GLY A 93 6.72 14.51 -2.28
C GLY A 93 6.41 13.05 -1.97
N LEU A 94 7.13 12.10 -2.55
CA LEU A 94 6.97 10.67 -2.25
C LEU A 94 7.50 10.33 -0.85
N TRP A 95 8.66 10.86 -0.46
CA TRP A 95 9.18 10.69 0.90
C TRP A 95 8.24 11.29 1.95
N ALA A 96 7.74 12.50 1.72
CA ALA A 96 6.77 13.12 2.60
C ALA A 96 5.49 12.27 2.74
N ALA A 97 5.02 11.66 1.66
CA ALA A 97 3.85 10.78 1.68
C ALA A 97 4.08 9.53 2.51
N GLU A 98 5.26 8.91 2.40
CA GLU A 98 5.64 7.73 3.17
C GLU A 98 5.75 8.06 4.66
N GLU A 99 6.47 9.13 5.01
CA GLU A 99 6.63 9.59 6.39
C GLU A 99 5.29 9.97 7.03
N MET A 100 4.45 10.70 6.30
CA MET A 100 3.12 11.08 6.74
C MET A 100 2.21 9.85 6.97
N SER A 101 2.30 8.84 6.11
CA SER A 101 1.54 7.60 6.25
C SER A 101 1.99 6.82 7.49
N ARG A 102 3.29 6.73 7.75
CA ARG A 102 3.85 6.10 8.95
C ARG A 102 3.44 6.85 10.21
N PHE A 103 3.52 8.17 10.20
CA PHE A 103 3.10 9.02 11.31
C PHE A 103 1.61 8.81 11.64
N HIS A 104 0.74 8.90 10.63
CA HIS A 104 -0.70 8.70 10.80
C HIS A 104 -1.01 7.29 11.33
N ALA A 105 -0.37 6.26 10.78
CA ALA A 105 -0.53 4.89 11.28
C ALA A 105 -0.09 4.76 12.75
N GLY A 106 1.03 5.37 13.13
CA GLY A 106 1.52 5.38 14.52
C GLY A 106 0.53 6.04 15.48
N VAL A 107 -0.04 7.18 15.12
CA VAL A 107 -1.07 7.86 15.90
C VAL A 107 -2.34 7.00 16.03
N PHE A 108 -2.81 6.42 14.93
CA PHE A 108 -3.99 5.56 14.92
C PHE A 108 -3.80 4.31 15.79
N LEU A 109 -2.67 3.62 15.62
CA LEU A 109 -2.33 2.43 16.40
C LEU A 109 -2.17 2.75 17.89
N GLY A 110 -1.50 3.85 18.22
CA GLY A 110 -1.33 4.31 19.60
C GLY A 110 -2.67 4.59 20.29
N ARG A 111 -3.56 5.32 19.62
CA ARG A 111 -4.93 5.56 20.13
C ARG A 111 -5.69 4.26 20.32
N ARG A 112 -5.59 3.32 19.37
CA ARG A 112 -6.27 2.04 19.45
C ARG A 112 -5.78 1.22 20.64
N GLN A 113 -4.49 1.22 20.90
CA GLN A 113 -3.91 0.54 22.08
C GLN A 113 -4.43 1.12 23.39
N GLN A 114 -4.54 2.46 23.49
CA GLN A 114 -5.03 3.15 24.70
C GLN A 114 -6.52 2.91 24.95
N THR A 115 -7.32 2.68 23.93
CA THR A 115 -8.78 2.48 24.03
C THR A 115 -9.24 1.04 24.09
N GLY A 116 -8.38 0.09 24.39
CA GLY A 116 -8.75 -1.32 24.56
C GLY A 116 -8.13 -2.26 23.52
N GLY A 117 -7.18 -1.76 22.73
CA GLY A 117 -6.42 -2.55 21.78
C GLY A 117 -7.19 -3.00 20.55
N PHE A 118 -6.63 -3.96 19.86
CA PHE A 118 -7.27 -4.59 18.71
C PHE A 118 -8.12 -5.76 19.20
N GLY A 119 -9.36 -5.84 18.72
CA GLY A 119 -10.21 -7.02 18.98
C GLY A 119 -9.54 -8.30 18.45
N ARG A 120 -9.96 -9.45 18.98
CA ARG A 120 -9.51 -10.75 18.47
C ARG A 120 -9.76 -10.86 16.97
N ALA A 121 -8.84 -11.53 16.26
CA ALA A 121 -8.90 -11.74 14.82
C ALA A 121 -8.81 -10.46 13.98
N PHE A 122 -7.94 -9.53 14.41
CA PHE A 122 -7.65 -8.30 13.68
C PHE A 122 -6.67 -8.52 12.52
N LEU A 123 -5.58 -9.27 12.76
CA LEU A 123 -4.52 -9.46 11.78
C LEU A 123 -4.54 -10.91 11.26
N GLY A 124 -4.72 -11.05 9.95
CA GLY A 124 -4.75 -12.36 9.30
C GLY A 124 -3.67 -12.57 8.28
N VAL A 125 -3.33 -13.84 8.04
CA VAL A 125 -2.36 -14.24 7.02
C VAL A 125 -2.97 -15.28 6.09
N ARG A 126 -2.69 -15.19 4.79
CA ARG A 126 -3.06 -16.24 3.84
C ARG A 126 -2.05 -17.38 3.90
N VAL A 127 -2.52 -18.58 4.24
CA VAL A 127 -1.72 -19.80 4.30
C VAL A 127 -2.12 -20.73 3.15
N ALA A 128 -1.15 -21.10 2.30
CA ALA A 128 -1.34 -22.05 1.22
C ALA A 128 -0.34 -23.21 1.38
N GLY A 129 -0.55 -24.34 0.69
CA GLY A 129 0.10 -25.62 0.88
C GLY A 129 1.58 -25.61 1.32
N ALA A 130 2.44 -24.84 0.63
CA ALA A 130 3.86 -24.77 0.98
C ALA A 130 4.16 -24.06 2.31
N THR A 131 3.25 -23.20 2.78
CA THR A 131 3.38 -22.49 4.08
C THR A 131 2.76 -23.26 5.24
N ALA A 132 2.18 -24.43 4.99
CA ALA A 132 1.57 -25.29 6.00
C ALA A 132 2.60 -26.12 6.80
N GLN A 133 3.89 -25.94 6.56
CA GLN A 133 4.92 -26.59 7.38
C GLN A 133 4.81 -26.15 8.84
N GLN A 134 4.88 -27.10 9.75
CA GLN A 134 4.62 -26.86 11.18
C GLN A 134 5.49 -25.77 11.81
N ALA A 135 6.76 -25.63 11.37
CA ALA A 135 7.66 -24.59 11.85
C ALA A 135 7.21 -23.18 11.43
N ILE A 136 6.66 -23.03 10.23
CA ILE A 136 6.17 -21.75 9.71
C ILE A 136 4.86 -21.37 10.39
N THR A 137 3.91 -22.32 10.49
CA THR A 137 2.61 -22.08 11.14
C THR A 137 2.73 -21.71 12.62
N LYS A 138 3.74 -22.25 13.33
CA LYS A 138 4.04 -21.85 14.70
C LYS A 138 4.44 -20.37 14.77
N ARG A 139 5.38 -19.94 13.90
CA ARG A 139 5.80 -18.52 13.83
C ARG A 139 4.67 -17.59 13.42
N LEU A 140 3.78 -18.03 12.54
CA LEU A 140 2.60 -17.26 12.15
C LEU A 140 1.63 -17.10 13.33
N GLY A 141 1.46 -18.11 14.18
CA GLY A 141 0.63 -18.05 15.37
C GLY A 141 1.11 -17.06 16.44
N ASP A 142 2.40 -16.70 16.42
CA ASP A 142 2.96 -15.68 17.33
C ASP A 142 2.64 -14.24 16.88
N VAL A 143 2.29 -14.05 15.60
CA VAL A 143 2.12 -12.72 14.98
C VAL A 143 0.70 -12.46 14.52
N PHE A 144 -0.01 -13.48 14.05
CA PHE A 144 -1.33 -13.35 13.43
C PHE A 144 -2.43 -13.98 14.29
N ASP A 145 -3.61 -13.39 14.24
CA ASP A 145 -4.78 -13.86 14.98
C ASP A 145 -5.53 -14.95 14.23
N PHE A 146 -5.48 -14.92 12.88
CA PHE A 146 -6.16 -15.93 12.07
C PHE A 146 -5.40 -16.22 10.76
N ALA A 147 -5.65 -17.43 10.26
CA ALA A 147 -5.21 -17.88 8.95
C ALA A 147 -6.37 -17.88 7.95
N TYR A 148 -6.17 -17.30 6.79
CA TYR A 148 -7.05 -17.44 5.65
C TYR A 148 -6.55 -18.62 4.80
N VAL A 149 -7.32 -19.69 4.75
CA VAL A 149 -7.01 -20.89 3.96
C VAL A 149 -7.82 -20.86 2.67
N PRO A 150 -7.16 -20.84 1.51
CA PRO A 150 -7.84 -20.90 0.22
C PRO A 150 -8.64 -22.21 0.10
N PHE A 151 -9.95 -22.10 -0.14
CA PHE A 151 -10.86 -23.22 -0.32
C PHE A 151 -11.48 -23.14 -1.70
N ILE A 152 -10.64 -23.42 -2.72
CA ILE A 152 -11.05 -23.29 -4.11
C ILE A 152 -11.58 -24.65 -4.59
N TRP A 153 -12.86 -24.71 -4.93
CA TRP A 153 -13.52 -25.95 -5.32
C TRP A 153 -12.80 -26.69 -6.46
N ARG A 154 -12.36 -25.95 -7.47
CA ARG A 154 -11.60 -26.50 -8.62
C ARG A 154 -10.31 -27.24 -8.20
N SER A 155 -9.70 -26.82 -7.09
CA SER A 155 -8.49 -27.46 -6.57
C SER A 155 -8.81 -28.68 -5.70
N ILE A 156 -10.00 -28.74 -5.12
CA ILE A 156 -10.47 -29.83 -4.25
C ILE A 156 -11.09 -30.92 -5.12
N GLN A 157 -11.86 -30.54 -6.12
CA GLN A 157 -12.51 -31.47 -7.03
C GLN A 157 -12.20 -31.08 -8.49
N PRO A 158 -11.00 -31.40 -8.99
CA PRO A 158 -10.61 -31.08 -10.37
C PRO A 158 -11.33 -31.93 -11.43
N THR A 159 -11.93 -33.05 -11.04
CA THR A 159 -12.67 -34.00 -11.87
C THR A 159 -14.02 -34.35 -11.24
N GLU A 160 -14.86 -35.12 -11.92
CA GLU A 160 -16.15 -35.62 -11.37
C GLU A 160 -16.02 -36.68 -10.26
N GLN A 161 -14.78 -37.02 -9.91
CA GLN A 161 -14.51 -37.94 -8.78
C GLN A 161 -14.82 -37.29 -7.43
N ALA A 162 -14.74 -38.09 -6.36
CA ALA A 162 -14.91 -37.58 -5.01
C ALA A 162 -13.92 -36.47 -4.68
N PRO A 163 -14.35 -35.40 -3.97
CA PRO A 163 -13.47 -34.30 -3.62
C PRO A 163 -12.35 -34.76 -2.68
N ALA A 164 -11.14 -34.26 -2.93
CA ALA A 164 -9.94 -34.53 -2.14
C ALA A 164 -9.68 -33.37 -1.15
N TYR A 165 -10.04 -33.59 0.12
CA TYR A 165 -9.90 -32.58 1.16
C TYR A 165 -8.59 -32.66 1.93
N GLU A 166 -7.80 -33.71 1.78
CA GLU A 166 -6.64 -34.04 2.61
C GLU A 166 -5.62 -32.88 2.69
N ALA A 167 -5.39 -32.22 1.55
CA ALA A 167 -4.46 -31.09 1.51
C ALA A 167 -4.96 -29.89 2.30
N VAL A 168 -6.26 -29.59 2.24
CA VAL A 168 -6.89 -28.48 2.97
C VAL A 168 -6.99 -28.82 4.45
N GLU A 169 -7.37 -30.06 4.79
CA GLU A 169 -7.44 -30.55 6.16
C GLU A 169 -6.09 -30.50 6.87
N ALA A 170 -5.01 -30.87 6.17
CA ALA A 170 -3.65 -30.77 6.71
C ALA A 170 -3.29 -29.32 7.07
N VAL A 171 -3.64 -28.36 6.22
CA VAL A 171 -3.43 -26.91 6.49
C VAL A 171 -4.26 -26.44 7.68
N ILE A 172 -5.54 -26.79 7.72
CA ILE A 172 -6.46 -26.44 8.82
C ILE A 172 -5.93 -27.01 10.14
N LYS A 173 -5.52 -28.28 10.15
CA LYS A 173 -4.95 -28.93 11.33
C LYS A 173 -3.68 -28.25 11.81
N ALA A 174 -2.78 -27.90 10.90
CA ALA A 174 -1.55 -27.17 11.23
C ALA A 174 -1.84 -25.78 11.84
N CYS A 175 -2.79 -25.06 11.30
CA CYS A 175 -3.21 -23.75 11.85
C CYS A 175 -3.85 -23.91 13.23
N SER A 176 -4.78 -24.84 13.39
CA SER A 176 -5.49 -25.08 14.65
C SER A 176 -4.54 -25.52 15.77
N THR A 177 -3.57 -26.39 15.46
CA THR A 177 -2.53 -26.82 16.41
C THR A 177 -1.70 -25.63 16.93
N ASN A 178 -1.50 -24.60 16.11
CA ASN A 178 -0.75 -23.40 16.46
C ASN A 178 -1.64 -22.22 16.90
N LYS A 179 -2.87 -22.49 17.32
CA LYS A 179 -3.85 -21.52 17.87
C LYS A 179 -4.27 -20.41 16.88
N LEU A 180 -4.02 -20.57 15.59
CA LEU A 180 -4.55 -19.70 14.56
C LEU A 180 -6.02 -20.02 14.29
N ALA A 181 -6.91 -19.07 14.47
CA ALA A 181 -8.29 -19.22 14.01
C ALA A 181 -8.30 -19.37 12.48
N VAL A 182 -9.13 -20.27 11.94
CA VAL A 182 -9.17 -20.53 10.50
C VAL A 182 -10.38 -19.88 9.86
N ARG A 183 -10.13 -19.15 8.76
CA ARG A 183 -11.15 -18.63 7.84
C ARG A 183 -10.92 -19.24 6.48
N GLY A 184 -11.93 -19.90 5.91
CA GLY A 184 -11.87 -20.51 4.58
C GLY A 184 -12.54 -19.64 3.52
N GLY A 185 -12.03 -19.69 2.29
CA GLY A 185 -12.67 -19.03 1.13
C GLY A 185 -11.73 -18.85 -0.06
N PRO A 186 -12.24 -18.33 -1.18
CA PRO A 186 -13.66 -18.27 -1.51
C PRO A 186 -14.21 -19.67 -1.76
N LEU A 187 -15.47 -19.93 -1.39
CA LEU A 187 -16.14 -21.21 -1.69
C LEU A 187 -16.44 -21.32 -3.19
N LEU A 188 -16.76 -20.19 -3.81
CA LEU A 188 -16.98 -20.06 -5.25
C LEU A 188 -15.97 -19.04 -5.79
N ALA A 189 -15.11 -19.48 -6.69
CA ALA A 189 -14.22 -18.63 -7.44
C ALA A 189 -14.57 -18.75 -8.93
N PHE A 190 -15.14 -17.69 -9.48
CA PHE A 190 -15.36 -17.58 -10.92
C PHE A 190 -14.00 -17.19 -11.54
N GLY A 191 -13.18 -18.21 -11.82
CA GLY A 191 -11.94 -17.99 -12.53
C GLY A 191 -12.22 -17.69 -13.99
N VAL A 192 -11.66 -16.59 -14.49
CA VAL A 192 -11.49 -16.42 -15.92
C VAL A 192 -10.49 -17.49 -16.37
N SER A 193 -10.90 -18.36 -17.24
CA SER A 193 -10.05 -19.37 -17.89
C SER A 193 -9.05 -18.72 -18.84
#